data_acd57487979050b4c4877c8781e9a0d9
#
_entry.id   acd57487979050b4c4877c8781e9a0d9
#
_cell.length_a   1.000
_cell.length_b   1.000
_cell.length_c   1.000
_cell.angle_alpha   90.00
_cell.angle_beta   90.00
_cell.angle_gamma   90.00
#
_symmetry.space_group_name_H-M   'P 1'
#
loop_
_entity.id
_entity.type
_entity.pdbx_description
1 polymer ?
#
loop_
_entity_poly.entity_id
_entity_poly.type
_entity_poly.pdbx_seq_one_letter_code
_entity_poly.pdbx_strand_id
1 'polypeptide(L)'
;VVLMLAVNLIVIIKMMRHTPLQFLRHDLKKTKRKKAMRLPKWSFLSRFRLRIMFQNVTNYLILFVGIWFIGIMLAMAVGMPETLDYYKSNVSDMMFTNYQYVLKSYENEDGDIITTGNKDAEKFNMTSLQHKSDTLDEEISVYGIEDDSRYVKISNLSALKGNETYISASYADKYSLSVGDTVVLDEKYENKQYEFEVAGIYDHSQALAVFLSNEQYCEIFDMDSDAFTGYLSDSEITDIDEDEIATVITEHDITKMCDQLDHSMGCLLYTS
;
A
#
# COMPACT_ATOMS: atom_id res chain seq x y z
N VAL A 1 21.98 14.89 3.83
CA VAL A 1 23.03 15.77 4.34
C VAL A 1 24.35 15.00 4.48
N VAL A 2 24.41 13.89 5.21
CA VAL A 2 25.64 13.10 5.45
C VAL A 2 26.29 12.61 4.15
N LEU A 3 25.48 12.10 3.19
CA LEU A 3 25.97 11.64 1.89
C LEU A 3 26.58 12.79 1.07
N MET A 4 25.93 13.96 1.06
CA MET A 4 26.45 15.17 0.39
C MET A 4 27.77 15.63 0.99
N LEU A 5 27.88 15.59 2.32
CA LEU A 5 29.12 15.95 3.04
C LEU A 5 30.25 14.98 2.69
N ALA A 6 29.96 13.68 2.66
CA ALA A 6 30.93 12.65 2.30
C ALA A 6 31.43 12.80 0.84
N VAL A 7 30.53 13.04 -0.12
CA VAL A 7 30.89 13.27 -1.51
C VAL A 7 31.74 14.53 -1.67
N ASN A 8 31.34 15.64 -1.04
CA ASN A 8 32.12 16.88 -1.07
C ASN A 8 33.51 16.70 -0.45
N LEU A 9 33.61 16.00 0.68
CA LEU A 9 34.89 15.71 1.33
C LEU A 9 35.83 14.90 0.43
N ILE A 10 35.30 13.86 -0.24
CA ILE A 10 36.06 13.04 -1.19
C ILE A 10 36.55 13.88 -2.38
N VAL A 11 35.71 14.79 -2.90
CA VAL A 11 36.07 15.68 -4.01
C VAL A 11 37.18 16.65 -3.57
N ILE A 12 37.06 17.25 -2.40
CA ILE A 12 38.05 18.19 -1.84
C ILE A 12 39.40 17.48 -1.63
N ILE A 13 39.41 16.31 -0.98
CA ILE A 13 40.64 15.53 -0.76
C ILE A 13 41.28 15.14 -2.11
N LYS A 14 40.48 14.77 -3.10
CA LYS A 14 40.97 14.43 -4.45
C LYS A 14 41.56 15.66 -5.17
N MET A 15 40.98 16.82 -4.96
CA MET A 15 41.44 18.10 -5.52
C MET A 15 42.72 18.60 -4.85
N MET A 16 42.84 18.43 -3.54
CA MET A 16 44.06 18.80 -2.78
C MET A 16 45.26 17.90 -3.06
N ARG A 17 45.06 16.70 -3.58
CA ARG A 17 46.15 15.78 -4.02
C ARG A 17 46.85 16.24 -5.30
N HIS A 18 46.32 17.22 -6.01
CA HIS A 18 47.00 17.79 -7.18
C HIS A 18 47.93 18.93 -6.75
N THR A 19 49.22 18.79 -7.03
CA THR A 19 50.20 19.84 -6.71
C THR A 19 49.89 21.09 -7.55
N PRO A 20 50.06 22.31 -6.97
CA PRO A 20 49.81 23.59 -7.68
C PRO A 20 50.57 23.70 -8.99
N LEU A 21 51.75 23.05 -9.09
CA LEU A 21 52.56 23.01 -10.30
C LEU A 21 51.93 22.26 -11.46
N GLN A 22 51.12 21.21 -11.18
CA GLN A 22 50.38 20.44 -12.20
C GLN A 22 49.20 21.23 -12.75
N PHE A 23 48.63 22.14 -11.94
CA PHE A 23 47.56 23.03 -12.35
C PHE A 23 48.05 24.13 -13.29
N LEU A 24 49.21 24.70 -12.98
CA LEU A 24 49.85 25.78 -13.77
C LEU A 24 50.42 25.29 -15.12
N ARG A 25 50.84 24.01 -15.24
CA ARG A 25 51.37 23.43 -16.45
C ARG A 25 50.36 22.92 -17.45
N HIS A 26 49.05 23.00 -17.18
CA HIS A 26 48.02 22.40 -18.03
C HIS A 26 48.27 20.91 -18.36
N ASP A 27 49.07 20.19 -17.54
CA ASP A 27 49.28 18.75 -17.67
C ASP A 27 48.03 18.02 -17.17
N LEU A 28 46.92 18.37 -17.79
CA LEU A 28 45.66 17.66 -17.68
C LEU A 28 45.84 16.31 -18.36
N LYS A 29 46.08 15.28 -17.48
CA LYS A 29 46.05 13.85 -17.85
C LYS A 29 46.55 13.54 -19.26
N LYS A 30 47.72 12.93 -19.37
CA LYS A 30 48.12 12.23 -20.58
C LYS A 30 46.94 11.38 -21.02
N THR A 31 46.25 11.82 -22.06
CA THR A 31 45.15 11.08 -22.67
C THR A 31 45.75 9.78 -23.18
N LYS A 32 45.55 8.67 -22.45
CA LYS A 32 45.91 7.36 -22.97
C LYS A 32 45.27 7.25 -24.34
N ARG A 33 46.08 7.19 -25.42
CA ARG A 33 45.61 7.00 -26.78
C ARG A 33 44.71 5.77 -26.76
N LYS A 34 43.39 5.99 -26.81
CA LYS A 34 42.44 4.90 -26.92
C LYS A 34 42.70 4.20 -28.23
N LYS A 35 42.92 2.89 -28.20
CA LYS A 35 43.13 2.03 -29.35
C LYS A 35 42.06 2.35 -30.40
N ALA A 36 42.47 2.61 -31.66
CA ALA A 36 41.52 2.93 -32.72
C ALA A 36 40.53 1.77 -32.92
N MET A 37 39.25 2.04 -32.71
CA MET A 37 38.19 1.05 -32.88
C MET A 37 38.06 0.74 -34.39
N ARG A 38 38.10 -0.53 -34.74
CA ARG A 38 37.85 -0.98 -36.14
C ARG A 38 36.34 -0.87 -36.38
N LEU A 39 35.93 0.13 -37.15
CA LEU A 39 34.55 0.33 -37.58
C LEU A 39 34.30 -0.40 -38.93
N PRO A 40 33.06 -0.88 -39.17
CA PRO A 40 32.69 -1.49 -40.44
C PRO A 40 32.86 -0.50 -41.59
N LYS A 41 32.92 -1.04 -42.83
CA LYS A 41 33.16 -0.25 -44.05
C LYS A 41 31.92 0.57 -44.47
N TRP A 42 31.53 1.53 -43.61
CA TRP A 42 30.46 2.48 -43.90
C TRP A 42 31.01 3.77 -44.54
N SER A 43 30.11 4.68 -44.96
CA SER A 43 30.51 5.98 -45.53
C SER A 43 31.40 6.76 -44.57
N PHE A 44 32.29 7.59 -45.10
CA PHE A 44 33.26 8.37 -44.32
C PHE A 44 32.57 9.20 -43.20
N LEU A 45 31.48 9.88 -43.54
CA LEU A 45 30.74 10.73 -42.60
C LEU A 45 30.13 9.91 -41.45
N SER A 46 29.58 8.73 -41.72
CA SER A 46 29.00 7.86 -40.68
C SER A 46 30.08 7.32 -39.74
N ARG A 47 31.25 6.93 -40.31
CA ARG A 47 32.40 6.48 -39.47
C ARG A 47 32.96 7.61 -38.62
N PHE A 48 33.01 8.84 -39.14
CA PHE A 48 33.46 9.99 -38.39
C PHE A 48 32.52 10.33 -37.23
N ARG A 49 31.21 10.37 -37.48
CA ARG A 49 30.17 10.61 -36.43
C ARG A 49 30.24 9.54 -35.32
N LEU A 50 30.31 8.27 -35.71
CA LEU A 50 30.42 7.17 -34.75
C LEU A 50 31.71 7.24 -33.93
N ARG A 51 32.83 7.61 -34.55
CA ARG A 51 34.10 7.76 -33.83
C ARG A 51 34.03 8.86 -32.79
N ILE A 52 33.44 10.02 -33.07
CA ILE A 52 33.26 11.12 -32.11
C ILE A 52 32.33 10.67 -30.99
N MET A 53 31.23 9.97 -31.32
CA MET A 53 30.28 9.47 -30.34
C MET A 53 30.94 8.48 -29.38
N PHE A 54 31.72 7.52 -29.88
CA PHE A 54 32.42 6.56 -29.03
C PHE A 54 33.59 7.16 -28.24
N GLN A 55 34.20 8.23 -28.71
CA GLN A 55 35.20 8.95 -27.94
C GLN A 55 34.63 9.68 -26.73
N ASN A 56 33.38 10.10 -26.83
CA ASN A 56 32.66 10.87 -25.81
C ASN A 56 31.53 10.10 -25.11
N VAL A 57 31.58 8.75 -25.17
CA VAL A 57 30.53 7.87 -24.57
C VAL A 57 30.21 8.26 -23.14
N THR A 58 31.21 8.62 -22.32
CA THR A 58 31.00 9.01 -20.92
C THR A 58 30.09 10.24 -20.82
N ASN A 59 30.28 11.25 -21.67
CA ASN A 59 29.45 12.45 -21.65
C ASN A 59 28.02 12.15 -22.13
N TYR A 60 27.85 11.32 -23.15
CA TYR A 60 26.53 10.90 -23.61
C TYR A 60 25.81 10.03 -22.58
N LEU A 61 26.55 9.17 -21.86
CA LEU A 61 25.98 8.35 -20.79
C LEU A 61 25.49 9.22 -19.63
N ILE A 62 26.26 10.23 -19.22
CA ILE A 62 25.84 11.18 -18.18
C ILE A 62 24.58 11.93 -18.62
N LEU A 63 24.56 12.41 -19.88
CA LEU A 63 23.41 13.11 -20.42
C LEU A 63 22.17 12.18 -20.49
N PHE A 64 22.35 10.95 -20.93
CA PHE A 64 21.27 9.95 -20.99
C PHE A 64 20.70 9.66 -19.60
N VAL A 65 21.57 9.40 -18.61
CA VAL A 65 21.16 9.18 -17.21
C VAL A 65 20.42 10.40 -16.66
N GLY A 66 20.89 11.61 -16.96
CA GLY A 66 20.24 12.85 -16.57
C GLY A 66 18.83 12.98 -17.16
N ILE A 67 18.67 12.78 -18.46
CA ILE A 67 17.36 12.84 -19.13
C ILE A 67 16.44 11.74 -18.61
N TRP A 68 16.96 10.52 -18.42
CA TRP A 68 16.18 9.40 -17.87
C TRP A 68 15.68 9.71 -16.46
N PHE A 69 16.54 10.26 -15.60
CA PHE A 69 16.16 10.64 -14.25
C PHE A 69 15.09 11.76 -14.23
N ILE A 70 15.26 12.79 -15.08
CA ILE A 70 14.25 13.85 -15.25
C ILE A 70 12.92 13.26 -15.75
N GLY A 71 12.97 12.30 -16.69
CA GLY A 71 11.78 11.62 -17.18
C GLY A 71 11.02 10.87 -16.10
N ILE A 72 11.74 10.16 -15.22
CA ILE A 72 11.14 9.47 -14.07
C ILE A 72 10.50 10.49 -13.12
N MET A 73 11.22 11.57 -12.78
CA MET A 73 10.69 12.60 -11.90
C MET A 73 9.43 13.25 -12.46
N LEU A 74 9.42 13.53 -13.77
CA LEU A 74 8.26 14.09 -14.46
C LEU A 74 7.07 13.10 -14.47
N ALA A 75 7.33 11.82 -14.75
CA ALA A 75 6.30 10.79 -14.74
C ALA A 75 5.66 10.64 -13.34
N MET A 76 6.48 10.69 -12.28
CA MET A 76 5.95 10.69 -10.91
C MET A 76 5.16 11.96 -10.58
N ALA A 77 5.64 13.12 -11.01
CA ALA A 77 4.96 14.39 -10.73
C ALA A 77 3.57 14.50 -11.39
N VAL A 78 3.40 13.90 -12.56
CA VAL A 78 2.11 13.92 -13.29
C VAL A 78 1.22 12.72 -12.91
N GLY A 79 1.79 11.53 -12.78
CA GLY A 79 1.01 10.30 -12.56
C GLY A 79 0.53 10.11 -11.12
N MET A 80 1.23 10.66 -10.13
CA MET A 80 0.88 10.46 -8.73
C MET A 80 -0.43 11.17 -8.32
N PRO A 81 -0.69 12.43 -8.72
CA PRO A 81 -1.98 13.07 -8.45
C PRO A 81 -3.16 12.31 -9.06
N GLU A 82 -3.05 11.88 -10.33
CA GLU A 82 -4.09 11.11 -11.00
C GLU A 82 -4.37 9.77 -10.27
N THR A 83 -3.33 9.13 -9.77
CA THR A 83 -3.45 7.88 -8.97
C THR A 83 -4.16 8.14 -7.64
N LEU A 84 -3.84 9.24 -6.97
CA LEU A 84 -4.50 9.63 -5.72
C LEU A 84 -5.97 10.02 -5.93
N ASP A 85 -6.28 10.74 -7.00
CA ASP A 85 -7.66 11.08 -7.36
C ASP A 85 -8.48 9.83 -7.71
N TYR A 86 -7.88 8.89 -8.44
CA TYR A 86 -8.49 7.58 -8.71
C TYR A 86 -8.76 6.81 -7.41
N TYR A 87 -7.79 6.79 -6.48
CA TYR A 87 -7.96 6.15 -5.19
C TYR A 87 -9.09 6.80 -4.38
N LYS A 88 -9.13 8.14 -4.30
CA LYS A 88 -10.20 8.88 -3.60
C LYS A 88 -11.57 8.59 -4.20
N SER A 89 -11.69 8.52 -5.52
CA SER A 89 -12.97 8.26 -6.18
C SER A 89 -13.51 6.84 -5.94
N ASN A 90 -12.61 5.89 -5.61
CA ASN A 90 -12.99 4.50 -5.35
C ASN A 90 -12.95 4.13 -3.86
N VAL A 91 -12.69 5.08 -2.97
CA VAL A 91 -12.60 4.81 -1.54
C VAL A 91 -13.93 4.31 -0.96
N SER A 92 -15.05 4.77 -1.50
CA SER A 92 -16.38 4.28 -1.12
C SER A 92 -16.55 2.77 -1.35
N ASP A 93 -15.85 2.20 -2.34
CA ASP A 93 -15.86 0.76 -2.61
C ASP A 93 -15.01 -0.04 -1.59
N MET A 94 -14.19 0.63 -0.79
CA MET A 94 -13.41 0.03 0.29
C MET A 94 -14.20 -0.08 1.59
N MET A 95 -15.27 0.70 1.72
CA MET A 95 -16.14 0.73 2.87
C MET A 95 -17.47 0.05 2.56
N PHE A 96 -18.02 -0.64 3.53
CA PHE A 96 -19.36 -1.22 3.41
C PHE A 96 -20.46 -0.20 3.71
N THR A 97 -20.12 0.83 4.54
CA THR A 97 -21.04 1.85 5.03
C THR A 97 -20.31 3.17 5.22
N ASN A 98 -21.05 4.27 5.36
CA ASN A 98 -20.49 5.58 5.63
C ASN A 98 -19.76 5.66 6.99
N TYR A 99 -20.21 4.88 7.98
CA TYR A 99 -19.65 4.84 9.32
C TYR A 99 -19.43 3.41 9.76
N GLN A 100 -18.22 3.11 10.23
CA GLN A 100 -17.89 1.85 10.89
C GLN A 100 -17.45 2.18 12.32
N TYR A 101 -18.31 1.86 13.29
CA TYR A 101 -18.04 2.07 14.71
C TYR A 101 -17.38 0.81 15.27
N VAL A 102 -16.18 0.94 15.79
CA VAL A 102 -15.49 -0.12 16.53
C VAL A 102 -15.58 0.22 18.00
N LEU A 103 -16.16 -0.66 18.79
CA LEU A 103 -16.33 -0.51 20.22
C LEU A 103 -15.10 -1.02 20.98
N LYS A 104 -14.87 -0.53 22.18
CA LYS A 104 -13.84 -1.04 23.09
C LYS A 104 -14.22 -2.41 23.66
N SER A 105 -15.49 -2.59 23.93
CA SER A 105 -16.13 -3.83 24.35
C SER A 105 -17.57 -3.83 23.83
N TYR A 106 -18.17 -5.00 23.70
CA TYR A 106 -19.60 -5.12 23.39
C TYR A 106 -20.50 -4.93 24.64
N GLU A 107 -19.89 -4.94 25.84
CA GLU A 107 -20.54 -4.68 27.11
C GLU A 107 -19.96 -3.40 27.73
N ASN A 108 -20.85 -2.63 28.40
CA ASN A 108 -20.45 -1.47 29.18
C ASN A 108 -19.84 -1.88 30.56
N GLU A 109 -19.42 -0.89 31.35
CA GLU A 109 -18.83 -1.14 32.68
C GLU A 109 -19.80 -1.86 33.66
N ASP A 110 -21.11 -1.77 33.45
CA ASP A 110 -22.14 -2.42 34.25
C ASP A 110 -22.44 -3.85 33.77
N GLY A 111 -21.88 -4.31 32.66
CA GLY A 111 -22.10 -5.62 32.07
C GLY A 111 -23.35 -5.69 31.17
N ASP A 112 -23.91 -4.55 30.80
CA ASP A 112 -25.02 -4.49 29.84
C ASP A 112 -24.50 -4.40 28.42
N ILE A 113 -25.14 -5.11 27.48
CA ILE A 113 -24.79 -5.07 26.05
C ILE A 113 -25.06 -3.68 25.51
N ILE A 114 -24.05 -3.08 24.87
CA ILE A 114 -24.16 -1.76 24.22
C ILE A 114 -25.10 -1.87 23.01
N THR A 115 -26.21 -1.17 23.05
CA THR A 115 -27.23 -1.18 22.01
C THR A 115 -27.47 0.23 21.49
N THR A 116 -27.91 0.35 20.22
CA THR A 116 -28.29 1.62 19.60
C THR A 116 -29.73 1.55 19.10
N GLY A 117 -30.43 2.68 19.19
CA GLY A 117 -31.77 2.85 18.60
C GLY A 117 -31.71 3.19 17.11
N ASN A 118 -30.53 3.33 16.53
CA ASN A 118 -30.36 3.61 15.10
C ASN A 118 -30.76 2.38 14.27
N LYS A 119 -31.74 2.58 13.39
CA LYS A 119 -32.29 1.49 12.54
C LYS A 119 -31.38 1.04 11.42
N ASP A 120 -30.40 1.89 11.09
CA ASP A 120 -29.42 1.58 10.03
C ASP A 120 -28.21 0.83 10.60
N ALA A 121 -28.07 0.76 11.91
CA ALA A 121 -26.98 0.05 12.57
C ALA A 121 -27.12 -1.47 12.46
N GLU A 122 -26.10 -2.12 11.97
CA GLU A 122 -25.93 -3.58 11.94
C GLU A 122 -24.70 -4.00 12.72
N LYS A 123 -24.82 -5.04 13.55
CA LYS A 123 -23.70 -5.61 14.27
C LYS A 123 -22.73 -6.30 13.32
N PHE A 124 -21.45 -6.19 13.60
CA PHE A 124 -20.42 -6.95 12.91
C PHE A 124 -19.28 -7.32 13.84
N ASN A 125 -18.57 -8.35 13.49
CA ASN A 125 -17.32 -8.70 14.11
C ASN A 125 -16.15 -8.41 13.18
N MET A 126 -15.01 -7.98 13.75
CA MET A 126 -13.80 -7.74 12.99
C MET A 126 -12.56 -8.03 13.83
N THR A 127 -11.61 -8.74 13.25
CA THR A 127 -10.24 -8.84 13.77
C THR A 127 -9.24 -8.70 12.63
N SER A 128 -7.98 -8.40 12.96
CA SER A 128 -6.89 -8.35 12.00
C SER A 128 -5.93 -9.51 12.23
N LEU A 129 -5.73 -10.30 11.19
CA LEU A 129 -4.73 -11.37 11.16
C LEU A 129 -3.62 -11.01 10.16
N GLN A 130 -2.50 -11.71 10.20
CA GLN A 130 -1.38 -11.48 9.31
C GLN A 130 -1.26 -12.60 8.28
N HIS A 131 -1.19 -12.23 7.02
CA HIS A 131 -0.73 -13.10 5.96
C HIS A 131 0.79 -12.97 5.85
N LYS A 132 1.51 -14.01 6.24
CA LYS A 132 2.96 -14.06 6.13
C LYS A 132 3.37 -14.43 4.71
N SER A 133 4.19 -13.60 4.10
CA SER A 133 4.80 -13.86 2.80
C SER A 133 6.31 -13.66 2.84
N ASP A 134 7.03 -14.20 1.85
CA ASP A 134 8.49 -14.09 1.77
C ASP A 134 9.00 -12.64 1.65
N THR A 135 8.15 -11.70 1.30
CA THR A 135 8.53 -10.31 1.01
C THR A 135 7.99 -9.31 2.02
N LEU A 136 6.76 -9.48 2.48
CA LEU A 136 6.09 -8.54 3.38
C LEU A 136 4.94 -9.24 4.10
N ASP A 137 4.87 -9.09 5.41
CA ASP A 137 3.71 -9.51 6.19
C ASP A 137 2.62 -8.45 6.08
N GLU A 138 1.41 -8.86 5.72
CA GLU A 138 0.28 -7.95 5.52
C GLU A 138 -0.87 -8.27 6.46
N GLU A 139 -1.53 -7.22 6.92
CA GLU A 139 -2.73 -7.34 7.73
C GLU A 139 -3.93 -7.62 6.83
N ILE A 140 -4.67 -8.67 7.17
CA ILE A 140 -5.90 -9.10 6.54
C ILE A 140 -7.03 -8.91 7.55
N SER A 141 -8.05 -8.17 7.17
CA SER A 141 -9.24 -8.00 8.01
C SER A 141 -10.15 -9.21 7.89
N VAL A 142 -10.49 -9.82 9.01
CA VAL A 142 -11.44 -10.93 9.07
C VAL A 142 -12.75 -10.40 9.64
N TYR A 143 -13.80 -10.49 8.85
CA TYR A 143 -15.13 -10.00 9.19
C TYR A 143 -16.07 -11.15 9.53
N GLY A 144 -16.80 -11.02 10.63
CA GLY A 144 -17.98 -11.80 10.95
C GLY A 144 -19.23 -10.99 10.64
N ILE A 145 -20.03 -11.41 9.71
CA ILE A 145 -21.17 -10.67 9.14
C ILE A 145 -22.46 -11.44 9.41
N GLU A 146 -23.51 -10.70 9.74
CA GLU A 146 -24.87 -11.26 9.86
C GLU A 146 -25.39 -11.75 8.50
N ASP A 147 -26.15 -12.82 8.50
CA ASP A 147 -26.64 -13.49 7.28
C ASP A 147 -27.55 -12.61 6.42
N ASP A 148 -28.30 -11.71 7.07
CA ASP A 148 -29.25 -10.80 6.44
C ASP A 148 -28.70 -9.38 6.30
N SER A 149 -27.39 -9.20 6.34
CA SER A 149 -26.75 -7.91 6.23
C SER A 149 -27.19 -7.15 4.98
N ARG A 150 -27.53 -5.87 5.17
CA ARG A 150 -27.87 -4.94 4.08
C ARG A 150 -26.63 -4.42 3.38
N TYR A 151 -25.50 -4.41 4.07
CA TYR A 151 -24.26 -3.79 3.65
C TYR A 151 -23.31 -4.76 2.97
N VAL A 152 -23.17 -5.97 3.51
CA VAL A 152 -22.29 -7.00 2.93
C VAL A 152 -23.16 -8.14 2.38
N LYS A 153 -23.39 -8.11 1.07
CA LYS A 153 -24.30 -9.06 0.39
C LYS A 153 -23.54 -10.26 -0.14
N ILE A 154 -23.27 -11.22 0.72
CA ILE A 154 -22.68 -12.50 0.35
C ILE A 154 -23.77 -13.57 0.42
N SER A 155 -24.10 -14.17 -0.73
CA SER A 155 -25.11 -15.22 -0.78
C SER A 155 -24.59 -16.50 -0.13
N ASN A 156 -25.41 -17.10 0.74
CA ASN A 156 -25.13 -18.37 1.44
C ASN A 156 -23.95 -18.34 2.41
N LEU A 157 -23.68 -17.21 3.04
CA LEU A 157 -22.62 -17.09 4.04
C LEU A 157 -22.84 -18.08 5.20
N SER A 158 -24.07 -18.19 5.70
CA SER A 158 -24.49 -19.15 6.76
C SER A 158 -24.46 -20.62 6.33
N ALA A 159 -24.38 -20.90 5.03
CA ALA A 159 -24.27 -22.28 4.56
C ALA A 159 -22.84 -22.84 4.63
N LEU A 160 -21.85 -21.98 4.81
CA LEU A 160 -20.45 -22.35 4.98
C LEU A 160 -20.24 -23.11 6.30
N LYS A 161 -19.31 -24.03 6.32
CA LYS A 161 -19.06 -24.89 7.48
C LYS A 161 -17.58 -24.97 7.81
N GLY A 162 -17.31 -25.01 9.09
CA GLY A 162 -15.94 -25.16 9.56
C GLY A 162 -15.09 -23.93 9.19
N ASN A 163 -14.08 -24.14 8.36
CA ASN A 163 -13.13 -23.08 7.98
C ASN A 163 -13.38 -22.53 6.56
N GLU A 164 -14.51 -22.87 5.94
CA GLU A 164 -14.89 -22.32 4.63
C GLU A 164 -15.15 -20.81 4.75
N THR A 165 -14.67 -20.01 3.80
CA THR A 165 -14.76 -18.55 3.84
C THR A 165 -14.88 -17.92 2.46
N TYR A 166 -15.42 -16.72 2.41
CA TYR A 166 -15.26 -15.84 1.26
C TYR A 166 -14.04 -14.91 1.46
N ILE A 167 -13.33 -14.64 0.39
CA ILE A 167 -12.25 -13.66 0.39
C ILE A 167 -12.58 -12.51 -0.56
N SER A 168 -12.02 -11.33 -0.31
CA SER A 168 -12.15 -10.19 -1.23
C SER A 168 -11.44 -10.46 -2.56
N ALA A 169 -11.95 -9.88 -3.65
CA ALA A 169 -11.31 -9.97 -4.97
C ALA A 169 -9.89 -9.42 -4.94
N SER A 170 -9.66 -8.31 -4.25
CA SER A 170 -8.32 -7.73 -4.07
C SER A 170 -7.34 -8.66 -3.38
N TYR A 171 -7.81 -9.45 -2.40
CA TYR A 171 -6.99 -10.44 -1.72
C TYR A 171 -6.70 -11.64 -2.64
N ALA A 172 -7.73 -12.12 -3.35
CA ALA A 172 -7.58 -13.18 -4.33
C ALA A 172 -6.59 -12.83 -5.45
N ASP A 173 -6.73 -11.64 -6.03
CA ASP A 173 -5.86 -11.16 -7.12
C ASP A 173 -4.41 -10.99 -6.66
N LYS A 174 -4.20 -10.39 -5.49
CA LYS A 174 -2.86 -10.10 -4.97
C LYS A 174 -2.04 -11.35 -4.73
N TYR A 175 -2.66 -12.38 -4.16
CA TYR A 175 -1.99 -13.64 -3.82
C TYR A 175 -2.27 -14.77 -4.81
N SER A 176 -3.01 -14.47 -5.91
CA SER A 176 -3.41 -15.43 -6.95
C SER A 176 -4.18 -16.63 -6.37
N LEU A 177 -5.08 -16.35 -5.42
CA LEU A 177 -5.92 -17.34 -4.76
C LEU A 177 -7.16 -17.67 -5.60
N SER A 178 -7.56 -18.91 -5.56
CA SER A 178 -8.74 -19.42 -6.25
C SER A 178 -9.64 -20.17 -5.29
N VAL A 179 -10.89 -20.36 -5.67
CA VAL A 179 -11.83 -21.19 -4.91
C VAL A 179 -11.27 -22.61 -4.74
N GLY A 180 -11.25 -23.10 -3.52
CA GLY A 180 -10.65 -24.38 -3.11
C GLY A 180 -9.22 -24.28 -2.57
N ASP A 181 -8.59 -23.10 -2.63
CA ASP A 181 -7.28 -22.90 -2.03
C ASP A 181 -7.40 -22.71 -0.52
N THR A 182 -6.33 -23.05 0.21
CA THR A 182 -6.25 -22.84 1.65
C THR A 182 -5.35 -21.66 1.96
N VAL A 183 -5.83 -20.77 2.82
CA VAL A 183 -5.10 -19.60 3.31
C VAL A 183 -4.79 -19.79 4.78
N VAL A 184 -3.53 -19.53 5.16
CA VAL A 184 -3.08 -19.58 6.56
C VAL A 184 -2.81 -18.15 7.02
N LEU A 185 -3.49 -17.74 8.08
CA LEU A 185 -3.33 -16.44 8.70
C LEU A 185 -2.82 -16.60 10.14
N ASP A 186 -1.89 -15.74 10.52
CA ASP A 186 -1.24 -15.75 11.84
C ASP A 186 -1.78 -14.61 12.71
N GLU A 187 -1.89 -14.85 13.98
CA GLU A 187 -2.16 -13.81 14.95
C GLU A 187 -0.88 -13.00 15.24
N LYS A 188 -1.00 -11.68 15.27
CA LYS A 188 0.16 -10.76 15.30
C LYS A 188 1.03 -10.91 16.55
N TYR A 189 0.43 -11.22 17.68
CA TYR A 189 1.11 -11.24 18.98
C TYR A 189 1.09 -12.60 19.67
N GLU A 190 0.43 -13.58 19.07
CA GLU A 190 0.31 -14.94 19.58
C GLU A 190 0.81 -15.94 18.53
N ASN A 191 1.28 -17.10 18.99
CA ASN A 191 1.65 -18.20 18.07
C ASN A 191 0.43 -19.02 17.68
N LYS A 192 -0.64 -18.35 17.25
CA LYS A 192 -1.89 -19.00 16.82
C LYS A 192 -2.04 -18.80 15.33
N GLN A 193 -2.39 -19.86 14.64
CA GLN A 193 -2.62 -19.87 13.19
C GLN A 193 -4.04 -20.32 12.92
N TYR A 194 -4.64 -19.70 11.91
CA TYR A 194 -5.96 -20.03 11.43
C TYR A 194 -5.86 -20.44 9.97
N GLU A 195 -6.48 -21.57 9.64
CA GLU A 195 -6.53 -22.07 8.27
C GLU A 195 -7.95 -21.86 7.73
N PHE A 196 -8.05 -21.19 6.58
CA PHE A 196 -9.32 -20.91 5.91
C PHE A 196 -9.32 -21.54 4.51
N GLU A 197 -10.40 -22.17 4.13
CA GLU A 197 -10.65 -22.68 2.78
C GLU A 197 -11.47 -21.67 1.99
N VAL A 198 -11.00 -21.27 0.83
CA VAL A 198 -11.69 -20.29 -0.03
C VAL A 198 -12.89 -20.93 -0.70
N ALA A 199 -14.10 -20.69 -0.19
CA ALA A 199 -15.35 -21.15 -0.78
C ALA A 199 -15.84 -20.22 -1.91
N GLY A 200 -15.46 -18.94 -1.87
CA GLY A 200 -15.87 -17.98 -2.89
C GLY A 200 -15.10 -16.65 -2.81
N ILE A 201 -15.32 -15.83 -3.83
CA ILE A 201 -14.70 -14.50 -3.94
C ILE A 201 -15.80 -13.44 -3.92
N TYR A 202 -15.61 -12.40 -3.12
CA TYR A 202 -16.51 -11.26 -2.98
C TYR A 202 -15.96 -10.05 -3.71
N ASP A 203 -16.63 -9.62 -4.78
CA ASP A 203 -16.12 -8.61 -5.73
C ASP A 203 -16.31 -7.15 -5.26
N HIS A 204 -17.14 -6.92 -4.22
CA HIS A 204 -17.49 -5.56 -3.79
C HIS A 204 -16.63 -5.02 -2.65
N SER A 205 -15.42 -5.54 -2.45
CA SER A 205 -14.48 -5.03 -1.45
C SER A 205 -13.09 -4.87 -2.05
N GLN A 206 -12.54 -3.67 -1.92
CA GLN A 206 -11.15 -3.36 -2.31
C GLN A 206 -10.15 -3.66 -1.20
N ALA A 207 -10.59 -3.84 0.04
CA ALA A 207 -9.75 -4.19 1.17
C ALA A 207 -9.29 -5.66 1.07
N LEU A 208 -8.14 -5.98 1.66
CA LEU A 208 -7.71 -7.37 1.84
C LEU A 208 -8.52 -7.97 2.99
N ALA A 209 -9.51 -8.78 2.68
CA ALA A 209 -10.48 -9.22 3.65
C ALA A 209 -10.90 -10.68 3.48
N VAL A 210 -11.28 -11.27 4.60
CA VAL A 210 -11.90 -12.59 4.75
C VAL A 210 -13.27 -12.39 5.38
N PHE A 211 -14.29 -13.08 4.88
CA PHE A 211 -15.67 -12.96 5.35
C PHE A 211 -16.18 -14.30 5.84
N LEU A 212 -16.68 -14.29 7.05
CA LEU A 212 -17.31 -15.42 7.74
C LEU A 212 -18.74 -15.04 8.12
N SER A 213 -19.61 -16.02 8.35
CA SER A 213 -20.84 -15.75 9.09
C SER A 213 -20.48 -15.36 10.53
N ASN A 214 -21.36 -14.59 11.18
CA ASN A 214 -21.13 -14.18 12.55
C ASN A 214 -21.02 -15.40 13.51
N GLU A 215 -21.81 -16.44 13.27
CA GLU A 215 -21.76 -17.68 14.03
C GLU A 215 -20.40 -18.40 13.88
N GLN A 216 -19.89 -18.55 12.65
CA GLN A 216 -18.55 -19.14 12.42
C GLN A 216 -17.44 -18.30 13.04
N TYR A 217 -17.55 -16.97 12.93
CA TYR A 217 -16.58 -16.07 13.51
C TYR A 217 -16.46 -16.27 15.03
N CYS A 218 -17.59 -16.27 15.73
CA CYS A 218 -17.62 -16.49 17.18
C CYS A 218 -17.06 -17.88 17.56
N GLU A 219 -17.36 -18.93 16.77
CA GLU A 219 -16.84 -20.28 16.99
C GLU A 219 -15.30 -20.34 16.78
N ILE A 220 -14.78 -19.77 15.71
CA ILE A 220 -13.33 -19.78 15.37
C ILE A 220 -12.50 -19.00 16.39
N PHE A 221 -13.02 -17.85 16.84
CA PHE A 221 -12.32 -16.96 17.75
C PHE A 221 -12.68 -17.17 19.24
N ASP A 222 -13.45 -18.21 19.55
CA ASP A 222 -13.86 -18.58 20.93
C ASP A 222 -14.54 -17.40 21.65
N MET A 223 -15.47 -16.74 20.96
CA MET A 223 -16.26 -15.62 21.46
C MET A 223 -17.68 -16.06 21.80
N ASP A 224 -18.33 -15.31 22.70
CA ASP A 224 -19.73 -15.52 23.00
C ASP A 224 -20.60 -15.26 21.75
N SER A 225 -21.71 -16.01 21.63
CA SER A 225 -22.61 -15.89 20.46
C SER A 225 -23.23 -14.50 20.28
N ASP A 226 -23.30 -13.72 21.36
CA ASP A 226 -23.87 -12.37 21.39
C ASP A 226 -22.79 -11.29 21.27
N ALA A 227 -21.50 -11.68 21.24
CA ALA A 227 -20.38 -10.77 21.13
C ALA A 227 -20.29 -10.15 19.74
N PHE A 228 -19.95 -8.88 19.69
CA PHE A 228 -19.71 -8.14 18.46
C PHE A 228 -18.64 -7.07 18.66
N THR A 229 -17.95 -6.73 17.60
CA THR A 229 -16.87 -5.75 17.63
C THR A 229 -17.38 -4.32 17.44
N GLY A 230 -18.50 -4.16 16.74
CA GLY A 230 -19.02 -2.83 16.47
C GLY A 230 -20.27 -2.79 15.59
N TYR A 231 -20.52 -1.62 15.04
CA TYR A 231 -21.67 -1.34 14.20
C TYR A 231 -21.27 -0.77 12.84
N LEU A 232 -21.90 -1.30 11.77
CA LEU A 232 -21.93 -0.71 10.44
C LEU A 232 -23.18 0.16 10.32
N SER A 233 -23.05 1.40 9.83
CA SER A 233 -24.19 2.30 9.68
C SER A 233 -23.97 3.32 8.56
N ASP A 234 -25.02 3.64 7.80
CA ASP A 234 -25.00 4.74 6.83
C ASP A 234 -25.32 6.10 7.47
N SER A 235 -25.91 6.10 8.66
CA SER A 235 -26.19 7.30 9.43
C SER A 235 -25.38 7.33 10.72
N GLU A 236 -25.08 8.55 11.18
CA GLU A 236 -24.32 8.75 12.42
C GLU A 236 -25.07 8.18 13.64
N ILE A 237 -24.36 7.42 14.46
CA ILE A 237 -24.86 6.89 15.75
C ILE A 237 -24.49 7.90 16.85
N THR A 238 -25.52 8.43 17.52
CA THR A 238 -25.36 9.49 18.54
C THR A 238 -25.78 9.06 19.95
N ASP A 239 -26.28 7.85 20.09
CA ASP A 239 -26.83 7.29 21.32
C ASP A 239 -25.90 6.28 22.03
N ILE A 240 -24.68 6.12 21.54
CA ILE A 240 -23.60 5.38 22.18
C ILE A 240 -22.63 6.39 22.77
N ASP A 241 -22.21 6.19 24.00
CA ASP A 241 -21.25 7.06 24.68
C ASP A 241 -19.88 7.01 23.97
N GLU A 242 -19.26 8.18 23.78
CA GLU A 242 -17.94 8.28 23.14
C GLU A 242 -16.87 7.47 23.87
N ASP A 243 -17.03 7.30 25.18
CA ASP A 243 -16.12 6.51 26.01
C ASP A 243 -16.17 5.01 25.72
N GLU A 244 -17.26 4.51 25.12
CA GLU A 244 -17.41 3.10 24.71
C GLU A 244 -16.85 2.86 23.30
N ILE A 245 -16.68 3.91 22.51
CA ILE A 245 -16.18 3.81 21.13
C ILE A 245 -14.66 3.82 21.14
N ALA A 246 -14.04 2.81 20.52
CA ALA A 246 -12.60 2.76 20.30
C ALA A 246 -12.19 3.63 19.12
N THR A 247 -12.92 3.54 18.01
CA THR A 247 -12.70 4.35 16.81
C THR A 247 -13.94 4.36 15.92
N VAL A 248 -14.08 5.44 15.16
CA VAL A 248 -15.06 5.53 14.07
C VAL A 248 -14.26 5.69 12.78
N ILE A 249 -14.49 4.80 11.83
CA ILE A 249 -13.85 4.84 10.51
C ILE A 249 -14.86 5.42 9.52
N THR A 250 -14.49 6.53 8.87
CA THR A 250 -15.30 7.21 7.86
C THR A 250 -14.54 7.32 6.55
N GLU A 251 -15.23 7.61 5.46
CA GLU A 251 -14.60 7.89 4.15
C GLU A 251 -13.54 9.01 4.29
N HIS A 252 -13.84 10.02 5.09
CA HIS A 252 -12.91 11.12 5.35
C HIS A 252 -11.61 10.66 6.01
N ASP A 253 -11.67 9.69 6.93
CA ASP A 253 -10.46 9.18 7.60
C ASP A 253 -9.57 8.39 6.64
N ILE A 254 -10.16 7.64 5.73
CA ILE A 254 -9.44 6.88 4.71
C ILE A 254 -8.80 7.82 3.69
N THR A 255 -9.51 8.87 3.25
CA THR A 255 -9.01 9.84 2.27
C THR A 255 -8.03 10.85 2.84
N LYS A 256 -8.04 11.08 4.14
CA LYS A 256 -7.21 12.08 4.83
C LYS A 256 -5.72 11.97 4.52
N MET A 257 -5.19 10.74 4.44
CA MET A 257 -3.79 10.53 4.07
C MET A 257 -3.51 10.96 2.62
N CYS A 258 -4.43 10.68 1.70
CA CYS A 258 -4.33 11.11 0.30
C CYS A 258 -4.38 12.63 0.18
N ASP A 259 -5.25 13.31 0.96
CA ASP A 259 -5.34 14.76 1.00
C ASP A 259 -4.05 15.40 1.52
N GLN A 260 -3.44 14.83 2.54
CA GLN A 260 -2.15 15.29 3.05
C GLN A 260 -1.01 15.12 2.03
N LEU A 261 -0.98 14.00 1.32
CA LEU A 261 0.00 13.75 0.25
C LEU A 261 -0.20 14.72 -0.91
N ASP A 262 -1.43 14.93 -1.35
CA ASP A 262 -1.78 15.85 -2.43
C ASP A 262 -1.40 17.30 -2.08
N HIS A 263 -1.72 17.73 -0.86
CA HIS A 263 -1.33 19.05 -0.36
C HIS A 263 0.21 19.22 -0.29
N SER A 264 0.93 18.20 0.15
CA SER A 264 2.40 18.20 0.22
C SER A 264 3.03 18.25 -1.17
N MET A 265 2.48 17.55 -2.16
CA MET A 265 2.96 17.57 -3.55
C MET A 265 2.60 18.90 -4.24
N GLY A 266 1.42 19.44 -4.01
CA GLY A 266 1.02 20.76 -4.49
C GLY A 266 2.00 21.84 -4.03
N CYS A 267 2.44 21.80 -2.78
CA CYS A 267 3.42 22.71 -2.22
C CYS A 267 4.80 22.62 -2.92
N LEU A 268 5.23 21.39 -3.28
CA LEU A 268 6.48 21.16 -4.01
C LEU A 268 6.43 21.67 -5.46
N LEU A 269 5.29 21.58 -6.13
CA LEU A 269 5.11 22.06 -7.49
C LEU A 269 5.03 23.59 -7.57
N TYR A 270 4.51 24.26 -6.53
CA TYR A 270 4.42 25.74 -6.48
C TYR A 270 5.72 26.42 -6.02
N THR A 271 6.66 25.69 -5.39
CA THR A 271 7.93 26.24 -4.88
C THR A 271 9.12 26.00 -5.81
N SER A 272 8.95 25.32 -6.93
CA SER A 272 9.93 25.12 -7.98
C SER A 272 9.65 26.05 -9.17
#